data_27b7623d9475b8468e05eb4911afbcc3
#
_entry.id   27b7623d9475b8468e05eb4911afbcc3
#
_cell.length_a   1.000
_cell.length_b   1.000
_cell.length_c   1.000
_cell.angle_alpha   90.00
_cell.angle_beta   90.00
_cell.angle_gamma   90.00
#
_symmetry.space_group_name_H-M   'P 1'
#
loop_
_entity.id
_entity.type
_entity.pdbx_description
1 polymer ?
#
loop_
_entity_poly.entity_id
_entity_poly.type
_entity_poly.pdbx_seq_one_letter_code
_entity_poly.pdbx_strand_id
1 'polypeptide(L)'
;MRPVKVVVITSLDGGVGKTTLAAVLSVAKGYTLLVDMDWEKADLSQLFRAPRKPGWLAPYINGSMPYVHRINPMLYLIPGFEAFEAYQKFGVDVVEDFEQALLEWARVMPKLVQKLRLPVDTVVIDTTAALRTEVLAALQSSGVYTVFMSDRRLISRISDVKAEQYRRYMAYSSLVVVNMVEKEEVRVAKKIAPVVIKRVKIQEFSGESVADAVLSDRENRKAVDTILMRLKAV
;
A
#
# COMPACT_ATOMS: atom_id res chain seq x y z
N MET A 1 -12.26 13.23 -17.81
CA MET A 1 -12.00 12.48 -16.54
C MET A 1 -10.65 12.92 -16.02
N ARG A 2 -10.49 13.06 -14.71
CA ARG A 2 -9.15 13.31 -14.12
C ARG A 2 -8.27 12.08 -14.34
N PRO A 3 -6.95 12.24 -14.52
CA PRO A 3 -6.05 11.09 -14.62
C PRO A 3 -6.10 10.28 -13.32
N VAL A 4 -6.18 8.95 -13.46
CA VAL A 4 -6.17 8.04 -12.33
C VAL A 4 -4.73 7.88 -11.86
N LYS A 5 -4.48 8.13 -10.59
CA LYS A 5 -3.16 7.99 -9.96
C LYS A 5 -3.01 6.62 -9.32
N VAL A 6 -1.85 6.02 -9.50
CA VAL A 6 -1.51 4.73 -8.90
C VAL A 6 -0.45 4.92 -7.83
N VAL A 7 -0.76 4.42 -6.63
CA VAL A 7 0.11 4.46 -5.45
C VAL A 7 0.41 3.03 -5.05
N VAL A 8 1.67 2.68 -4.92
CA VAL A 8 2.12 1.38 -4.39
C VAL A 8 2.74 1.60 -3.02
N ILE A 9 2.23 0.92 -2.00
CA ILE A 9 2.77 0.97 -0.64
C ILE A 9 3.65 -0.26 -0.43
N THR A 10 4.92 -0.04 -0.13
CA THR A 10 5.93 -1.09 0.04
C THR A 10 6.72 -0.91 1.33
N SER A 11 7.40 -1.95 1.77
CA SER A 11 8.31 -1.94 2.92
C SER A 11 9.36 -3.03 2.80
N LEU A 12 10.46 -2.87 3.51
CA LEU A 12 11.45 -3.94 3.65
C LEU A 12 11.07 -4.94 4.75
N ASP A 13 10.41 -4.46 5.80
CA ASP A 13 10.00 -5.29 6.94
C ASP A 13 8.48 -5.51 6.95
N GLY A 14 8.06 -6.66 7.46
CA GLY A 14 6.66 -6.94 7.79
C GLY A 14 6.20 -6.19 9.04
N GLY A 15 4.88 -5.97 9.16
CA GLY A 15 4.26 -5.39 10.34
C GLY A 15 4.50 -3.89 10.55
N VAL A 16 5.00 -3.16 9.55
CA VAL A 16 5.24 -1.70 9.64
C VAL A 16 3.99 -0.86 9.39
N GLY A 17 2.83 -1.48 9.08
CA GLY A 17 1.55 -0.81 8.90
C GLY A 17 1.21 -0.39 7.48
N LYS A 18 1.69 -1.09 6.45
CA LYS A 18 1.33 -0.85 5.04
C LYS A 18 -0.18 -0.88 4.84
N THR A 19 -0.82 -1.98 5.22
CA THR A 19 -2.27 -2.17 5.14
C THR A 19 -3.04 -1.09 5.91
N THR A 20 -2.54 -0.70 7.08
CA THR A 20 -3.08 0.44 7.85
C THR A 20 -3.02 1.73 7.03
N LEU A 21 -1.88 2.04 6.41
CA LEU A 21 -1.74 3.25 5.59
C LEU A 21 -2.64 3.19 4.35
N ALA A 22 -2.76 2.03 3.70
CA ALA A 22 -3.67 1.85 2.57
C ALA A 22 -5.13 2.19 2.96
N ALA A 23 -5.59 1.65 4.10
CA ALA A 23 -6.91 1.96 4.65
C ALA A 23 -7.07 3.44 4.98
N VAL A 24 -6.10 4.04 5.68
CA VAL A 24 -6.12 5.47 6.05
C VAL A 24 -6.18 6.37 4.82
N LEU A 25 -5.34 6.12 3.81
CA LEU A 25 -5.33 6.92 2.59
C LEU A 25 -6.65 6.82 1.83
N SER A 26 -7.23 5.62 1.76
CA SER A 26 -8.49 5.38 1.05
C SER A 26 -9.68 6.09 1.70
N VAL A 27 -9.75 6.08 3.03
CA VAL A 27 -10.81 6.76 3.78
C VAL A 27 -10.63 8.28 3.73
N ALA A 28 -9.40 8.77 3.94
CA ALA A 28 -9.10 10.21 3.93
C ALA A 28 -9.27 10.85 2.55
N LYS A 29 -8.94 10.10 1.48
CA LYS A 29 -9.01 10.60 0.10
C LYS A 29 -10.42 10.50 -0.49
N GLY A 30 -11.13 9.40 -0.21
CA GLY A 30 -12.34 9.01 -0.95
C GLY A 30 -12.03 8.71 -2.43
N TYR A 31 -13.03 8.28 -3.20
CA TYR A 31 -12.91 7.97 -4.63
C TYR A 31 -11.71 7.09 -4.95
N THR A 32 -11.50 6.04 -4.16
CA THR A 32 -10.32 5.18 -4.18
C THR A 32 -10.69 3.74 -4.55
N LEU A 33 -9.84 3.11 -5.37
CA LEU A 33 -9.80 1.67 -5.55
C LEU A 33 -8.59 1.13 -4.79
N LEU A 34 -8.85 0.26 -3.84
CA LEU A 34 -7.83 -0.54 -3.16
C LEU A 34 -7.55 -1.81 -3.96
N VAL A 35 -6.30 -2.24 -3.99
CA VAL A 35 -5.91 -3.55 -4.52
C VAL A 35 -5.04 -4.24 -3.47
N ASP A 36 -5.49 -5.40 -3.02
CA ASP A 36 -4.76 -6.19 -2.03
C ASP A 36 -3.79 -7.14 -2.73
N MET A 37 -2.55 -6.72 -2.87
CA MET A 37 -1.47 -7.53 -3.43
C MET A 37 -0.48 -8.01 -2.36
N ASP A 38 -0.92 -8.09 -1.09
CA ASP A 38 -0.19 -8.81 -0.05
C ASP A 38 -0.52 -10.31 -0.13
N TRP A 39 0.19 -11.02 -1.00
CA TRP A 39 0.00 -12.46 -1.20
C TRP A 39 0.44 -13.32 -0.01
N GLU A 40 1.14 -12.76 0.98
CA GLU A 40 1.50 -13.50 2.20
C GLU A 40 0.35 -13.58 3.20
N LYS A 41 -0.58 -12.60 3.20
CA LYS A 41 -1.60 -12.47 4.26
C LYS A 41 -3.00 -12.08 3.77
N ALA A 42 -3.12 -11.32 2.68
CA ALA A 42 -4.36 -10.69 2.23
C ALA A 42 -5.06 -9.86 3.34
N ASP A 43 -4.24 -9.12 4.13
CA ASP A 43 -4.70 -8.39 5.32
C ASP A 43 -5.71 -7.28 4.97
N LEU A 44 -5.53 -6.62 3.83
CA LEU A 44 -6.45 -5.55 3.38
C LEU A 44 -7.84 -6.09 3.06
N SER A 45 -7.91 -7.27 2.40
CA SER A 45 -9.15 -7.96 2.10
C SER A 45 -9.89 -8.38 3.36
N GLN A 46 -9.17 -8.85 4.38
CA GLN A 46 -9.73 -9.21 5.67
C GLN A 46 -10.22 -7.97 6.44
N LEU A 47 -9.42 -6.91 6.44
CA LEU A 47 -9.72 -5.65 7.14
C LEU A 47 -11.04 -5.02 6.67
N PHE A 48 -11.33 -5.10 5.37
CA PHE A 48 -12.57 -4.61 4.78
C PHE A 48 -13.63 -5.69 4.59
N ARG A 49 -13.45 -6.88 5.16
CA ARG A 49 -14.40 -8.01 5.09
C ARG A 49 -14.83 -8.31 3.66
N ALA A 50 -13.88 -8.24 2.72
CA ALA A 50 -14.16 -8.53 1.33
C ALA A 50 -14.63 -10.00 1.15
N PRO A 51 -15.53 -10.29 0.23
CA PRO A 51 -15.92 -11.66 -0.05
C PRO A 51 -14.75 -12.43 -0.70
N ARG A 52 -14.69 -13.74 -0.44
CA ARG A 52 -13.74 -14.66 -1.12
C ARG A 52 -14.19 -14.86 -2.57
N LYS A 53 -13.96 -13.88 -3.41
CA LYS A 53 -14.26 -13.86 -4.84
C LYS A 53 -12.97 -13.72 -5.63
N PRO A 54 -12.95 -14.12 -6.91
CA PRO A 54 -11.79 -13.93 -7.76
C PRO A 54 -11.28 -12.51 -7.73
N GLY A 55 -10.02 -12.35 -7.35
CA GLY A 55 -9.38 -11.05 -7.15
C GLY A 55 -8.46 -10.67 -8.31
N TRP A 56 -7.35 -10.01 -7.96
CA TRP A 56 -6.41 -9.55 -8.96
C TRP A 56 -5.69 -10.68 -9.72
N LEU A 57 -5.65 -11.89 -9.17
CA LEU A 57 -5.02 -13.04 -9.82
C LEU A 57 -5.91 -13.69 -10.89
N ALA A 58 -7.23 -13.43 -10.88
CA ALA A 58 -8.18 -14.05 -11.80
C ALA A 58 -7.82 -13.92 -13.29
N PRO A 59 -7.34 -12.78 -13.81
CA PRO A 59 -6.93 -12.67 -15.22
C PRO A 59 -5.84 -13.65 -15.63
N TYR A 60 -4.96 -14.02 -14.71
CA TYR A 60 -3.82 -14.92 -14.95
C TYR A 60 -4.21 -16.40 -14.83
N ILE A 61 -5.21 -16.73 -14.03
CA ILE A 61 -5.67 -18.11 -13.83
C ILE A 61 -6.60 -18.55 -14.96
N ASN A 62 -7.59 -17.72 -15.31
CA ASN A 62 -8.66 -18.13 -16.22
C ASN A 62 -9.10 -17.03 -17.19
N GLY A 63 -8.38 -15.92 -17.28
CA GLY A 63 -8.69 -14.80 -18.16
C GLY A 63 -9.90 -13.98 -17.74
N SER A 64 -10.49 -14.24 -16.57
CA SER A 64 -11.68 -13.51 -16.12
C SER A 64 -11.33 -12.12 -15.58
N MET A 65 -12.33 -11.23 -15.57
CA MET A 65 -12.17 -9.94 -14.90
C MET A 65 -12.16 -10.11 -13.39
N PRO A 66 -11.36 -9.32 -12.67
CA PRO A 66 -11.34 -9.35 -11.22
C PRO A 66 -12.69 -8.90 -10.66
N TYR A 67 -13.08 -9.49 -9.55
CA TYR A 67 -14.20 -9.00 -8.77
C TYR A 67 -13.82 -7.67 -8.08
N VAL A 68 -14.67 -6.67 -8.24
CA VAL A 68 -14.51 -5.38 -7.56
C VAL A 68 -15.56 -5.27 -6.47
N HIS A 69 -15.13 -5.40 -5.24
CA HIS A 69 -15.99 -5.24 -4.07
C HIS A 69 -16.24 -3.76 -3.80
N ARG A 70 -17.52 -3.37 -3.74
CA ARG A 70 -17.90 -2.01 -3.36
C ARG A 70 -18.07 -1.95 -1.84
N ILE A 71 -17.16 -1.28 -1.16
CA ILE A 71 -17.23 -1.06 0.29
C ILE A 71 -18.26 0.03 0.60
N ASN A 72 -18.16 1.16 -0.10
CA ASN A 72 -19.12 2.26 -0.03
C ASN A 72 -19.15 3.02 -1.38
N PRO A 73 -19.96 4.07 -1.57
CA PRO A 73 -20.04 4.79 -2.85
C PRO A 73 -18.73 5.36 -3.40
N MET A 74 -17.73 5.57 -2.54
CA MET A 74 -16.45 6.19 -2.90
C MET A 74 -15.25 5.27 -2.73
N LEU A 75 -15.46 4.03 -2.25
CA LEU A 75 -14.39 3.10 -1.92
C LEU A 75 -14.67 1.70 -2.46
N TYR A 76 -13.71 1.18 -3.20
CA TYR A 76 -13.76 -0.13 -3.85
C TYR A 76 -12.51 -0.93 -3.51
N LEU A 77 -12.60 -2.25 -3.58
CA LEU A 77 -11.49 -3.17 -3.30
C LEU A 77 -11.46 -4.33 -4.29
N ILE A 78 -10.29 -4.62 -4.84
CA ILE A 78 -9.99 -5.88 -5.51
C ILE A 78 -9.28 -6.78 -4.50
N PRO A 79 -9.87 -7.94 -4.13
CA PRO A 79 -9.33 -8.80 -3.08
C PRO A 79 -8.09 -9.58 -3.50
N GLY A 80 -7.30 -10.02 -2.50
CA GLY A 80 -6.07 -10.78 -2.66
C GLY A 80 -6.13 -12.25 -2.24
N PHE A 81 -7.30 -12.79 -1.90
CA PHE A 81 -7.41 -14.13 -1.31
C PHE A 81 -6.88 -15.26 -2.20
N GLU A 82 -7.09 -15.22 -3.51
CA GLU A 82 -6.57 -16.25 -4.43
C GLU A 82 -5.04 -16.27 -4.47
N ALA A 83 -4.41 -15.09 -4.44
CA ALA A 83 -2.96 -15.00 -4.41
C ALA A 83 -2.40 -15.49 -3.08
N PHE A 84 -3.06 -15.17 -1.97
CA PHE A 84 -2.73 -15.73 -0.67
C PHE A 84 -2.82 -17.27 -0.66
N GLU A 85 -3.90 -17.84 -1.19
CA GLU A 85 -4.09 -19.30 -1.28
C GLU A 85 -3.03 -19.95 -2.21
N ALA A 86 -2.70 -19.30 -3.32
CA ALA A 86 -1.64 -19.77 -4.22
C ALA A 86 -0.26 -19.71 -3.54
N TYR A 87 0.05 -18.63 -2.81
CA TYR A 87 1.30 -18.52 -2.06
C TYR A 87 1.39 -19.57 -0.94
N GLN A 88 0.30 -19.83 -0.21
CA GLN A 88 0.26 -20.92 0.80
C GLN A 88 0.53 -22.29 0.20
N LYS A 89 0.13 -22.51 -1.05
CA LYS A 89 0.31 -23.79 -1.74
C LYS A 89 1.68 -23.94 -2.39
N PHE A 90 2.21 -22.90 -3.00
CA PHE A 90 3.39 -22.95 -3.86
C PHE A 90 4.61 -22.22 -3.27
N GLY A 91 4.41 -21.44 -2.20
CA GLY A 91 5.50 -20.73 -1.51
C GLY A 91 6.22 -19.74 -2.41
N VAL A 92 7.55 -19.79 -2.35
CA VAL A 92 8.44 -18.85 -3.08
C VAL A 92 8.41 -19.04 -4.60
N ASP A 93 7.93 -20.15 -5.10
CA ASP A 93 7.94 -20.46 -6.54
C ASP A 93 7.04 -19.52 -7.36
N VAL A 94 6.03 -18.90 -6.72
CA VAL A 94 5.10 -17.97 -7.38
C VAL A 94 5.45 -16.49 -7.16
N VAL A 95 6.47 -16.18 -6.35
CA VAL A 95 6.78 -14.79 -5.97
C VAL A 95 7.19 -13.96 -7.18
N GLU A 96 8.01 -14.51 -8.06
CA GLU A 96 8.46 -13.80 -9.27
C GLU A 96 7.29 -13.45 -10.19
N ASP A 97 6.36 -14.39 -10.39
CA ASP A 97 5.15 -14.18 -11.19
C ASP A 97 4.25 -13.10 -10.56
N PHE A 98 4.13 -13.10 -9.22
CA PHE A 98 3.35 -12.10 -8.50
C PHE A 98 3.97 -10.70 -8.56
N GLU A 99 5.29 -10.59 -8.48
CA GLU A 99 5.99 -9.32 -8.67
C GLU A 99 5.85 -8.81 -10.10
N GLN A 100 5.90 -9.70 -11.10
CA GLN A 100 5.63 -9.32 -12.48
C GLN A 100 4.18 -8.86 -12.66
N ALA A 101 3.22 -9.57 -12.07
CA ALA A 101 1.82 -9.17 -12.06
C ALA A 101 1.62 -7.80 -11.40
N LEU A 102 2.33 -7.50 -10.30
CA LEU A 102 2.28 -6.18 -9.66
C LEU A 102 2.69 -5.07 -10.63
N LEU A 103 3.77 -5.25 -11.40
CA LEU A 103 4.21 -4.27 -12.39
C LEU A 103 3.17 -4.06 -13.50
N GLU A 104 2.58 -5.15 -13.98
CA GLU A 104 1.51 -5.08 -14.99
C GLU A 104 0.26 -4.38 -14.45
N TRP A 105 -0.19 -4.75 -13.25
CA TRP A 105 -1.34 -4.14 -12.60
C TRP A 105 -1.13 -2.64 -12.37
N ALA A 106 0.00 -2.24 -11.83
CA ALA A 106 0.30 -0.83 -11.62
C ALA A 106 0.19 -0.01 -12.93
N ARG A 107 0.62 -0.60 -14.05
CA ARG A 107 0.56 0.04 -15.37
C ARG A 107 -0.85 0.06 -15.98
N VAL A 108 -1.64 -1.01 -15.80
CA VAL A 108 -2.95 -1.13 -16.47
C VAL A 108 -4.11 -0.54 -15.67
N MET A 109 -3.92 -0.30 -14.36
CA MET A 109 -4.96 0.21 -13.46
C MET A 109 -5.73 1.43 -13.99
N PRO A 110 -5.08 2.48 -14.52
CA PRO A 110 -5.82 3.64 -15.03
C PRO A 110 -6.81 3.27 -16.15
N LYS A 111 -6.40 2.37 -17.05
CA LYS A 111 -7.28 1.88 -18.14
C LYS A 111 -8.39 0.98 -17.61
N LEU A 112 -8.10 0.13 -16.63
CA LEU A 112 -9.08 -0.76 -16.02
C LEU A 112 -10.19 0.04 -15.31
N VAL A 113 -9.81 1.03 -14.51
CA VAL A 113 -10.75 1.95 -13.83
C VAL A 113 -11.69 2.60 -14.84
N GLN A 114 -11.16 3.08 -15.97
CA GLN A 114 -11.95 3.68 -17.05
C GLN A 114 -12.88 2.65 -17.71
N LYS A 115 -12.38 1.46 -18.03
CA LYS A 115 -13.16 0.38 -18.64
C LYS A 115 -14.32 -0.06 -17.74
N LEU A 116 -14.08 -0.15 -16.43
CA LEU A 116 -15.09 -0.51 -15.42
C LEU A 116 -16.00 0.67 -15.03
N ARG A 117 -15.72 1.88 -15.55
CA ARG A 117 -16.45 3.12 -15.23
C ARG A 117 -16.55 3.37 -13.73
N LEU A 118 -15.50 3.02 -12.98
CA LEU A 118 -15.46 3.28 -11.54
C LEU A 118 -15.29 4.78 -11.28
N PRO A 119 -16.03 5.35 -10.33
CA PRO A 119 -15.93 6.78 -10.00
C PRO A 119 -14.73 7.03 -9.08
N VAL A 120 -13.55 6.52 -9.44
CA VAL A 120 -12.32 6.65 -8.64
C VAL A 120 -11.25 7.43 -9.42
N ASP A 121 -10.44 8.20 -8.71
CA ASP A 121 -9.30 8.94 -9.26
C ASP A 121 -7.96 8.48 -8.67
N THR A 122 -7.99 7.54 -7.75
CA THR A 122 -6.80 7.02 -7.07
C THR A 122 -6.92 5.51 -6.90
N VAL A 123 -5.83 4.81 -7.23
CA VAL A 123 -5.66 3.38 -6.95
C VAL A 123 -4.55 3.25 -5.91
N VAL A 124 -4.81 2.53 -4.82
CA VAL A 124 -3.82 2.24 -3.77
C VAL A 124 -3.60 0.73 -3.76
N ILE A 125 -2.38 0.32 -4.03
CA ILE A 125 -1.95 -1.08 -4.04
C ILE A 125 -1.17 -1.34 -2.75
N ASP A 126 -1.71 -2.20 -1.90
CA ASP A 126 -1.04 -2.74 -0.72
C ASP A 126 -0.24 -3.98 -1.13
N THR A 127 1.04 -4.06 -0.76
CA THR A 127 1.92 -5.15 -1.18
C THR A 127 2.47 -5.94 -0.01
N THR A 128 3.04 -7.10 -0.28
CA THR A 128 3.88 -7.81 0.68
C THR A 128 5.12 -6.99 1.07
N ALA A 129 5.84 -7.43 2.09
CA ALA A 129 7.15 -6.87 2.44
C ALA A 129 8.25 -7.42 1.52
N ALA A 130 9.40 -6.75 1.51
CA ALA A 130 10.64 -7.20 0.88
C ALA A 130 10.55 -7.50 -0.63
N LEU A 131 9.79 -6.69 -1.39
CA LEU A 131 9.83 -6.74 -2.86
C LEU A 131 11.27 -6.60 -3.36
N ARG A 132 11.62 -7.27 -4.46
CA ARG A 132 12.93 -7.11 -5.07
C ARG A 132 13.17 -5.66 -5.50
N THR A 133 14.41 -5.18 -5.36
CA THR A 133 14.77 -3.78 -5.70
C THR A 133 14.57 -3.45 -7.17
N GLU A 134 14.67 -4.44 -8.04
CA GLU A 134 14.40 -4.35 -9.49
C GLU A 134 12.92 -4.00 -9.76
N VAL A 135 12.01 -4.55 -8.96
CA VAL A 135 10.56 -4.24 -9.03
C VAL A 135 10.32 -2.79 -8.63
N LEU A 136 10.97 -2.32 -7.55
CA LEU A 136 10.86 -0.92 -7.11
C LEU A 136 11.41 0.05 -8.16
N ALA A 137 12.55 -0.27 -8.77
CA ALA A 137 13.15 0.51 -9.85
C ALA A 137 12.22 0.57 -11.08
N ALA A 138 11.59 -0.55 -11.44
CA ALA A 138 10.63 -0.62 -12.55
C ALA A 138 9.34 0.18 -12.27
N LEU A 139 8.80 0.12 -11.05
CA LEU A 139 7.67 0.95 -10.64
C LEU A 139 7.99 2.44 -10.75
N GLN A 140 9.15 2.87 -10.22
CA GLN A 140 9.60 4.25 -10.31
C GLN A 140 9.76 4.71 -11.77
N SER A 141 10.39 3.90 -12.61
CA SER A 141 10.60 4.20 -14.03
C SER A 141 9.28 4.30 -14.81
N SER A 142 8.24 3.64 -14.36
CA SER A 142 6.89 3.68 -14.95
C SER A 142 6.07 4.88 -14.47
N GLY A 143 6.62 5.77 -13.63
CA GLY A 143 5.92 6.92 -13.07
C GLY A 143 4.88 6.57 -12.00
N VAL A 144 4.93 5.36 -11.45
CA VAL A 144 4.09 4.93 -10.34
C VAL A 144 4.56 5.60 -9.05
N TYR A 145 3.63 6.15 -8.27
CA TYR A 145 3.98 6.77 -7.00
C TYR A 145 4.21 5.70 -5.93
N THR A 146 5.45 5.51 -5.53
CA THR A 146 5.84 4.52 -4.53
C THR A 146 6.00 5.14 -3.15
N VAL A 147 5.37 4.54 -2.15
CA VAL A 147 5.49 4.93 -0.74
C VAL A 147 6.24 3.84 0.00
N PHE A 148 7.46 4.13 0.41
CA PHE A 148 8.22 3.24 1.28
C PHE A 148 7.85 3.48 2.73
N MET A 149 7.35 2.44 3.38
CA MET A 149 7.04 2.45 4.80
C MET A 149 8.08 1.70 5.62
N SER A 150 8.47 2.30 6.71
CA SER A 150 9.21 1.67 7.78
C SER A 150 8.64 2.09 9.14
N ASP A 151 9.11 1.48 10.20
CA ASP A 151 8.80 1.89 11.56
C ASP A 151 10.03 2.49 12.26
N ARG A 152 9.94 2.69 13.58
CA ARG A 152 11.03 3.22 14.40
C ARG A 152 12.37 2.46 14.25
N ARG A 153 12.34 1.19 13.79
CA ARG A 153 13.56 0.40 13.54
C ARG A 153 14.43 1.03 12.45
N LEU A 154 13.87 1.79 11.52
CA LEU A 154 14.65 2.55 10.54
C LEU A 154 15.64 3.52 11.22
N ILE A 155 15.25 4.12 12.33
CA ILE A 155 16.07 5.10 13.07
C ILE A 155 17.39 4.47 13.55
N SER A 156 17.34 3.21 13.98
CA SER A 156 18.54 2.48 14.43
C SER A 156 19.27 1.76 13.29
N ARG A 157 18.58 1.33 12.25
CA ARG A 157 19.13 0.49 11.19
C ARG A 157 19.78 1.23 10.04
N ILE A 158 19.62 2.56 9.94
CA ILE A 158 20.32 3.40 8.95
C ILE A 158 21.85 3.29 9.07
N SER A 159 22.37 2.89 10.24
CA SER A 159 23.79 2.67 10.52
C SER A 159 24.21 1.19 10.55
N ASP A 160 23.33 0.23 10.27
CA ASP A 160 23.54 -1.20 10.41
C ASP A 160 23.83 -1.90 9.06
N VAL A 161 24.14 -3.20 9.09
CA VAL A 161 24.41 -4.07 7.92
C VAL A 161 23.27 -4.03 6.90
N LYS A 162 22.03 -3.90 7.33
CA LYS A 162 20.86 -3.71 6.45
C LYS A 162 20.71 -2.29 5.91
N ALA A 163 21.56 -1.36 6.29
CA ALA A 163 21.46 0.05 5.88
C ALA A 163 21.45 0.24 4.36
N GLU A 164 22.16 -0.62 3.62
CA GLU A 164 22.18 -0.54 2.16
C GLU A 164 20.82 -0.88 1.55
N GLN A 165 20.14 -1.94 2.02
CA GLN A 165 18.82 -2.31 1.54
C GLN A 165 17.80 -1.20 1.80
N TYR A 166 17.80 -0.62 3.02
CA TYR A 166 16.93 0.53 3.32
C TYR A 166 17.23 1.73 2.42
N ARG A 167 18.50 2.04 2.17
CA ARG A 167 18.89 3.12 1.25
C ARG A 167 18.39 2.89 -0.17
N ARG A 168 18.47 1.66 -0.69
CA ARG A 168 17.93 1.29 -2.00
C ARG A 168 16.41 1.48 -2.05
N TYR A 169 15.68 1.00 -1.04
CA TYR A 169 14.24 1.20 -0.95
C TYR A 169 13.87 2.67 -0.91
N MET A 170 14.58 3.47 -0.10
CA MET A 170 14.36 4.92 -0.04
C MET A 170 14.66 5.60 -1.38
N ALA A 171 15.72 5.19 -2.09
CA ALA A 171 16.11 5.76 -3.38
C ALA A 171 15.09 5.50 -4.49
N TYR A 172 14.45 4.34 -4.49
CA TYR A 172 13.42 3.97 -5.47
C TYR A 172 12.00 4.38 -5.06
N SER A 173 11.86 5.14 -3.99
CA SER A 173 10.54 5.56 -3.50
C SER A 173 10.30 7.04 -3.72
N SER A 174 9.07 7.37 -4.10
CA SER A 174 8.60 8.76 -4.25
C SER A 174 8.43 9.44 -2.89
N LEU A 175 8.16 8.64 -1.85
CA LEU A 175 7.94 9.12 -0.50
C LEU A 175 8.40 8.08 0.54
N VAL A 176 9.05 8.56 1.59
CA VAL A 176 9.39 7.77 2.78
C VAL A 176 8.48 8.15 3.94
N VAL A 177 7.89 7.14 4.58
CA VAL A 177 7.02 7.27 5.75
C VAL A 177 7.59 6.43 6.90
N VAL A 178 7.82 7.03 8.05
CA VAL A 178 8.14 6.30 9.29
C VAL A 178 6.90 6.26 10.16
N ASN A 179 6.44 5.05 10.44
CA ASN A 179 5.19 4.78 11.16
C ASN A 179 5.45 4.26 12.58
N MET A 180 4.43 4.27 13.42
CA MET A 180 4.45 3.77 14.80
C MET A 180 5.56 4.38 15.66
N VAL A 181 5.83 5.66 15.45
CA VAL A 181 6.86 6.40 16.15
C VAL A 181 6.34 6.86 17.52
N GLU A 182 7.10 6.60 18.57
CA GLU A 182 6.77 7.12 19.90
C GLU A 182 7.03 8.64 19.96
N LYS A 183 6.35 9.32 20.88
CA LYS A 183 6.37 10.78 20.95
C LYS A 183 7.78 11.36 21.06
N GLU A 184 8.64 10.69 21.80
CA GLU A 184 10.02 11.09 22.05
C GLU A 184 10.91 10.95 20.81
N GLU A 185 10.58 10.02 19.92
CA GLU A 185 11.33 9.67 18.70
C GLU A 185 10.96 10.57 17.51
N VAL A 186 9.83 11.27 17.55
CA VAL A 186 9.29 12.06 16.41
C VAL A 186 10.33 13.05 15.85
N ARG A 187 11.09 13.70 16.71
CA ARG A 187 12.11 14.68 16.29
C ARG A 187 13.24 14.02 15.49
N VAL A 188 13.63 12.81 15.85
CA VAL A 188 14.68 12.06 15.16
C VAL A 188 14.12 11.48 13.85
N ALA A 189 12.93 10.89 13.89
CA ALA A 189 12.27 10.36 12.70
C ALA A 189 12.08 11.42 11.60
N LYS A 190 11.73 12.65 11.97
CA LYS A 190 11.58 13.79 11.02
C LYS A 190 12.87 14.22 10.33
N LYS A 191 14.05 13.84 10.84
CA LYS A 191 15.34 14.07 10.16
C LYS A 191 15.60 13.03 9.06
N ILE A 192 14.91 11.88 9.12
CA ILE A 192 15.12 10.73 8.24
C ILE A 192 14.03 10.67 7.16
N ALA A 193 12.80 10.96 7.54
CA ALA A 193 11.65 10.85 6.64
C ALA A 193 10.80 12.12 6.65
N PRO A 194 10.29 12.53 5.47
CA PRO A 194 9.42 13.72 5.35
C PRO A 194 8.07 13.53 6.01
N VAL A 195 7.64 12.28 6.21
CA VAL A 195 6.36 11.96 6.85
C VAL A 195 6.59 11.00 8.01
N VAL A 196 6.05 11.37 9.16
CA VAL A 196 6.13 10.58 10.40
C VAL A 196 4.72 10.43 10.96
N ILE A 197 4.31 9.18 11.19
CA ILE A 197 3.04 8.80 11.80
C ILE A 197 3.32 8.26 13.19
N LYS A 198 2.71 8.87 14.20
CA LYS A 198 2.85 8.43 15.58
C LYS A 198 2.04 7.16 15.83
N ARG A 199 2.52 6.36 16.76
CA ARG A 199 1.81 5.19 17.23
C ARG A 199 0.45 5.59 17.82
N VAL A 200 -0.60 4.87 17.40
CA VAL A 200 -1.94 4.99 17.95
C VAL A 200 -2.44 3.63 18.45
N LYS A 201 -3.33 3.65 19.42
CA LYS A 201 -3.98 2.45 19.89
C LYS A 201 -5.21 2.18 19.01
N ILE A 202 -5.20 1.04 18.34
CA ILE A 202 -6.34 0.56 17.55
C ILE A 202 -7.17 -0.35 18.44
N GLN A 203 -8.44 -0.03 18.62
CA GLN A 203 -9.35 -0.81 19.46
C GLN A 203 -10.07 -1.89 18.68
N GLU A 204 -10.42 -1.62 17.43
CA GLU A 204 -11.12 -2.53 16.54
C GLU A 204 -10.42 -2.59 15.18
N PHE A 205 -10.21 -3.79 14.66
CA PHE A 205 -9.61 -4.04 13.36
C PHE A 205 -10.67 -4.11 12.26
N SER A 206 -11.18 -2.94 11.86
CA SER A 206 -11.93 -2.74 10.63
C SER A 206 -11.31 -1.58 9.85
N GLY A 207 -11.52 -1.52 8.53
CA GLY A 207 -10.88 -0.50 7.69
C GLY A 207 -11.19 0.93 8.13
N GLU A 208 -12.44 1.19 8.50
CA GLU A 208 -12.89 2.49 8.98
C GLU A 208 -12.35 2.80 10.38
N SER A 209 -12.46 1.88 11.33
CA SER A 209 -11.97 2.09 12.71
C SER A 209 -10.45 2.30 12.77
N VAL A 210 -9.70 1.60 11.93
CA VAL A 210 -8.25 1.79 11.81
C VAL A 210 -7.92 3.18 11.27
N ALA A 211 -8.65 3.62 10.22
CA ALA A 211 -8.47 4.95 9.66
C ALA A 211 -8.84 6.05 10.66
N ASP A 212 -9.97 5.91 11.36
CA ASP A 212 -10.41 6.85 12.37
C ASP A 212 -9.43 6.96 13.53
N ALA A 213 -8.89 5.82 14.01
CA ALA A 213 -7.88 5.82 15.06
C ALA A 213 -6.64 6.64 14.69
N VAL A 214 -6.14 6.48 13.45
CA VAL A 214 -4.97 7.24 12.97
C VAL A 214 -5.32 8.72 12.75
N LEU A 215 -6.46 9.01 12.12
CA LEU A 215 -6.88 10.37 11.75
C LEU A 215 -7.41 11.19 12.93
N SER A 216 -7.75 10.58 14.06
CA SER A 216 -8.14 11.30 15.29
C SER A 216 -6.96 12.06 15.91
N ASP A 217 -5.71 11.58 15.76
CA ASP A 217 -4.53 12.34 16.17
C ASP A 217 -4.24 13.46 15.16
N ARG A 218 -4.17 14.70 15.65
CA ARG A 218 -3.98 15.90 14.81
C ARG A 218 -2.68 15.89 14.01
N GLU A 219 -1.60 15.34 14.56
CA GLU A 219 -0.31 15.29 13.87
C GLU A 219 -0.32 14.19 12.81
N ASN A 220 -0.92 13.04 13.10
CA ASN A 220 -1.09 11.99 12.11
C ASN A 220 -1.99 12.43 10.95
N ARG A 221 -3.07 13.16 11.23
CA ARG A 221 -3.91 13.75 10.19
C ARG A 221 -3.10 14.67 9.28
N LYS A 222 -2.27 15.57 9.84
CA LYS A 222 -1.37 16.43 9.05
C LYS A 222 -0.35 15.62 8.24
N ALA A 223 0.15 14.52 8.79
CA ALA A 223 1.07 13.62 8.07
C ALA A 223 0.36 12.98 6.86
N VAL A 224 -0.86 12.49 7.03
CA VAL A 224 -1.70 11.95 5.96
C VAL A 224 -2.04 13.02 4.91
N ASP A 225 -2.42 14.22 5.34
CA ASP A 225 -2.66 15.35 4.43
C ASP A 225 -1.41 15.69 3.60
N THR A 226 -0.23 15.58 4.19
CA THR A 226 1.05 15.76 3.47
C THR A 226 1.24 14.71 2.39
N ILE A 227 0.92 13.45 2.67
CA ILE A 227 0.95 12.37 1.64
C ILE A 227 -0.01 12.72 0.51
N LEU A 228 -1.26 13.05 0.85
CA LEU A 228 -2.30 13.37 -0.13
C LEU A 228 -1.97 14.61 -0.97
N MET A 229 -1.34 15.63 -0.40
CA MET A 229 -0.86 16.81 -1.14
C MET A 229 0.24 16.43 -2.15
N ARG A 230 1.21 15.60 -1.74
CA ARG A 230 2.27 15.13 -2.64
C ARG A 230 1.70 14.27 -3.77
N LEU A 231 0.70 13.44 -3.49
CA LEU A 231 -0.02 12.69 -4.52
C LEU A 231 -0.74 13.59 -5.53
N LYS A 232 -1.19 14.78 -5.14
CA LYS A 232 -1.83 15.73 -6.05
C LYS A 232 -0.83 16.47 -6.95
N ALA A 233 0.39 16.61 -6.51
CA ALA A 233 1.44 17.37 -7.22
C ALA A 233 2.10 16.56 -8.37
N VAL A 234 1.88 15.26 -8.42
CA VAL A 234 2.28 14.33 -9.49
C VAL A 234 1.07 14.04 -10.37
#